data_f79d14b8c741a72b0062e9dac978f645
#
_entry.id   f79d14b8c741a72b0062e9dac978f645
#
_cell.length_a   1.000
_cell.length_b   1.000
_cell.length_c   1.000
_cell.angle_alpha   90.00
_cell.angle_beta   90.00
_cell.angle_gamma   90.00
#
_symmetry.space_group_name_H-M   'P 1'
#
loop_
_entity.id
_entity.type
_entity.pdbx_description
1 polymer ?
#
loop_
_entity_poly.entity_id
_entity_poly.type
_entity_poly.pdbx_seq_one_letter_code
_entity_poly.pdbx_strand_id
1 'polypeptide(L)'
;VKSLEFLEKDKSVSTKIESPKSSIDLFEMHLSKKGIKSSEIKKYCTNYYKNYWEIFNLPKIIKHFEIFTKMKNESKKFQIHIFNENTFKASELLVIAPDHHGLFSQISGLVASSGFDIVNAKIITRSDGYALDTFFIQNKDKNPITEEHLKQRLIKTITLGLEGNFNIEKALKIRWEETPARFRAVKAPVRVNIDNITSNEYTVLEVKCKNVPAVLYRI
;
A
#
# COMPACT_ATOMS: atom_id res chain seq x y z
N VAL A 1 22.71 0.18 -7.29
CA VAL A 1 21.46 -0.21 -7.94
C VAL A 1 20.69 -1.00 -6.91
N LYS A 2 19.63 -0.43 -6.31
CA LYS A 2 18.71 -1.19 -5.48
C LYS A 2 17.53 -1.57 -6.35
N SER A 3 17.31 -2.87 -6.52
CA SER A 3 16.10 -3.40 -7.10
C SER A 3 14.95 -3.16 -6.13
N LEU A 4 13.86 -2.57 -6.59
CA LEU A 4 12.57 -2.66 -5.94
C LEU A 4 12.00 -4.02 -6.37
N GLU A 5 12.24 -5.05 -5.55
CA GLU A 5 11.65 -6.36 -5.75
C GLU A 5 10.25 -6.36 -5.14
N PHE A 6 9.25 -6.25 -5.98
CA PHE A 6 7.83 -6.29 -5.57
C PHE A 6 7.30 -7.71 -5.32
N LEU A 7 8.14 -8.74 -5.50
CA LEU A 7 7.79 -10.14 -5.26
C LEU A 7 8.99 -10.92 -4.72
N GLU A 8 9.48 -10.62 -3.51
CA GLU A 8 10.20 -11.65 -2.78
C GLU A 8 9.22 -12.50 -1.96
N LYS A 9 9.21 -13.79 -2.25
CA LYS A 9 8.75 -14.79 -1.29
C LYS A 9 9.57 -14.58 -0.03
N ASP A 10 8.93 -14.10 1.04
CA ASP A 10 9.51 -14.04 2.38
C ASP A 10 9.95 -15.45 2.78
N LYS A 11 11.24 -15.77 2.59
CA LYS A 11 11.85 -17.04 2.98
C LYS A 11 12.22 -17.08 4.47
N SER A 12 11.77 -16.14 5.29
CA SER A 12 12.24 -16.02 6.68
C SER A 12 11.16 -15.97 7.75
N VAL A 13 9.94 -16.42 7.47
CA VAL A 13 9.03 -16.90 8.53
C VAL A 13 8.25 -18.06 7.94
N SER A 14 8.56 -19.28 8.35
CA SER A 14 7.74 -20.46 8.09
C SER A 14 6.44 -20.43 8.89
N THR A 15 5.62 -19.40 8.72
CA THR A 15 4.21 -19.49 8.99
C THR A 15 3.62 -20.32 7.85
N LYS A 16 3.09 -21.49 8.15
CA LYS A 16 2.28 -22.29 7.23
C LYS A 16 1.36 -21.32 6.51
N ILE A 17 1.54 -21.17 5.20
CA ILE A 17 0.59 -20.44 4.35
C ILE A 17 -0.68 -21.28 4.42
N GLU A 18 -1.63 -20.85 5.24
CA GLU A 18 -2.94 -21.47 5.31
C GLU A 18 -3.58 -21.33 3.93
N SER A 19 -4.31 -22.36 3.49
CA SER A 19 -5.03 -22.26 2.23
C SER A 19 -6.02 -21.08 2.30
N PRO A 20 -6.31 -20.36 1.21
CA PRO A 20 -7.25 -19.24 1.21
C PRO A 20 -8.60 -19.58 1.84
N LYS A 21 -9.06 -20.80 1.65
CA LYS A 21 -10.30 -21.32 2.24
C LYS A 21 -10.21 -21.41 3.77
N SER A 22 -9.05 -21.87 4.30
CA SER A 22 -8.84 -21.91 5.76
C SER A 22 -8.76 -20.51 6.37
N SER A 23 -8.19 -19.54 5.68
CA SER A 23 -8.13 -18.14 6.15
C SER A 23 -9.53 -17.51 6.23
N ILE A 24 -10.40 -17.78 5.26
CA ILE A 24 -11.80 -17.33 5.26
C ILE A 24 -12.56 -17.97 6.42
N ASP A 25 -12.45 -19.29 6.59
CA ASP A 25 -13.16 -20.02 7.64
C ASP A 25 -12.74 -19.53 9.05
N LEU A 26 -11.45 -19.29 9.26
CA LEU A 26 -10.93 -18.73 10.51
C LEU A 26 -11.41 -17.30 10.76
N PHE A 27 -11.48 -16.48 9.72
CA PHE A 27 -12.00 -15.12 9.79
C PHE A 27 -13.48 -15.11 10.15
N GLU A 28 -14.30 -15.92 9.48
CA GLU A 28 -15.73 -16.06 9.77
C GLU A 28 -15.97 -16.54 11.21
N MET A 29 -15.21 -17.55 11.66
CA MET A 29 -15.29 -18.06 13.02
C MET A 29 -14.94 -16.97 14.05
N HIS A 30 -13.88 -16.21 13.82
CA HIS A 30 -13.42 -15.16 14.74
C HIS A 30 -14.47 -14.05 14.88
N LEU A 31 -15.03 -13.56 13.77
CA LEU A 31 -16.02 -12.49 13.79
C LEU A 31 -17.38 -12.94 14.34
N SER A 32 -17.78 -14.19 14.06
CA SER A 32 -19.00 -14.79 14.63
C SER A 32 -18.92 -14.87 16.15
N LYS A 33 -17.75 -15.22 16.72
CA LYS A 33 -17.51 -15.20 18.17
C LYS A 33 -17.60 -13.78 18.78
N LYS A 34 -17.31 -12.75 17.99
CA LYS A 34 -17.49 -11.33 18.38
C LYS A 34 -18.92 -10.82 18.20
N GLY A 35 -19.86 -11.67 17.78
CA GLY A 35 -21.26 -11.31 17.61
C GLY A 35 -21.56 -10.54 16.31
N ILE A 36 -20.64 -10.51 15.35
CA ILE A 36 -20.89 -9.89 14.06
C ILE A 36 -21.86 -10.75 13.25
N LYS A 37 -22.81 -10.13 12.58
CA LYS A 37 -23.84 -10.81 11.78
C LYS A 37 -23.21 -11.57 10.61
N SER A 38 -23.60 -12.84 10.41
CA SER A 38 -23.09 -13.67 9.31
C SER A 38 -23.29 -13.04 7.93
N SER A 39 -24.38 -12.29 7.72
CA SER A 39 -24.62 -11.56 6.47
C SER A 39 -23.57 -10.47 6.18
N GLU A 40 -23.12 -9.78 7.21
CA GLU A 40 -22.08 -8.74 7.10
C GLU A 40 -20.71 -9.37 6.80
N ILE A 41 -20.38 -10.47 7.51
CA ILE A 41 -19.13 -11.21 7.28
C ILE A 41 -19.09 -11.73 5.84
N LYS A 42 -20.16 -12.41 5.38
CA LYS A 42 -20.24 -12.92 4.02
C LYS A 42 -20.12 -11.83 2.98
N LYS A 43 -20.82 -10.70 3.17
CA LYS A 43 -20.71 -9.55 2.28
C LYS A 43 -19.28 -9.02 2.21
N TYR A 44 -18.55 -9.00 3.31
CA TYR A 44 -17.15 -8.59 3.30
C TYR A 44 -16.30 -9.58 2.51
N CYS A 45 -16.45 -10.88 2.76
CA CYS A 45 -15.68 -11.95 2.10
C CYS A 45 -15.88 -11.97 0.58
N THR A 46 -17.12 -11.81 0.10
CA THR A 46 -17.45 -11.87 -1.34
C THR A 46 -16.89 -10.69 -2.14
N ASN A 47 -16.48 -9.61 -1.49
CA ASN A 47 -15.91 -8.46 -2.15
C ASN A 47 -14.39 -8.56 -2.37
N TYR A 48 -13.73 -9.61 -1.89
CA TYR A 48 -12.30 -9.81 -2.11
C TYR A 48 -12.02 -11.02 -2.98
N TYR A 49 -11.06 -10.88 -3.87
CA TYR A 49 -10.51 -11.98 -4.67
C TYR A 49 -9.58 -12.86 -3.82
N LYS A 50 -9.29 -14.06 -4.34
CA LYS A 50 -8.47 -15.09 -3.68
C LYS A 50 -7.13 -14.55 -3.17
N ASN A 51 -6.44 -13.72 -3.95
CA ASN A 51 -5.14 -13.15 -3.63
C ASN A 51 -5.12 -12.34 -2.33
N TYR A 52 -6.20 -11.66 -1.96
CA TYR A 52 -6.29 -10.93 -0.70
C TYR A 52 -6.07 -11.84 0.51
N TRP A 53 -6.69 -13.02 0.49
CA TRP A 53 -6.62 -14.02 1.57
C TRP A 53 -5.26 -14.75 1.64
N GLU A 54 -4.48 -14.71 0.56
CA GLU A 54 -3.13 -15.26 0.48
C GLU A 54 -2.05 -14.25 0.90
N ILE A 55 -2.28 -12.97 0.63
CA ILE A 55 -1.32 -11.89 0.86
C ILE A 55 -1.29 -11.44 2.32
N PHE A 56 -2.45 -11.47 3.01
CA PHE A 56 -2.56 -10.96 4.38
C PHE A 56 -2.84 -12.09 5.39
N ASN A 57 -2.20 -12.00 6.55
CA ASN A 57 -2.48 -12.88 7.67
C ASN A 57 -3.79 -12.48 8.38
N LEU A 58 -4.37 -13.44 9.13
CA LEU A 58 -5.66 -13.26 9.81
C LEU A 58 -5.75 -12.00 10.69
N PRO A 59 -4.77 -11.65 11.53
CA PRO A 59 -4.84 -10.41 12.33
C PRO A 59 -4.97 -9.15 11.47
N LYS A 60 -4.28 -9.08 10.32
CA LYS A 60 -4.41 -7.95 9.40
C LYS A 60 -5.77 -7.91 8.71
N ILE A 61 -6.26 -9.04 8.27
CA ILE A 61 -7.60 -9.17 7.67
C ILE A 61 -8.68 -8.67 8.63
N ILE A 62 -8.61 -9.06 9.92
CA ILE A 62 -9.53 -8.59 10.96
C ILE A 62 -9.43 -7.07 11.12
N LYS A 63 -8.23 -6.52 11.17
CA LYS A 63 -8.00 -5.08 11.28
C LYS A 63 -8.55 -4.31 10.07
N HIS A 64 -8.35 -4.84 8.86
CA HIS A 64 -8.92 -4.26 7.63
C HIS A 64 -10.45 -4.24 7.69
N PHE A 65 -11.06 -5.32 8.16
CA PHE A 65 -12.51 -5.40 8.36
C PHE A 65 -13.02 -4.33 9.35
N GLU A 66 -12.38 -4.22 10.50
CA GLU A 66 -12.76 -3.25 11.55
C GLU A 66 -12.67 -1.80 11.02
N ILE A 67 -11.58 -1.46 10.32
CA ILE A 67 -11.37 -0.13 9.74
C ILE A 67 -12.40 0.15 8.62
N PHE A 68 -12.63 -0.82 7.73
CA PHE A 68 -13.58 -0.66 6.63
C PHE A 68 -15.01 -0.51 7.16
N THR A 69 -15.42 -1.33 8.11
CA THR A 69 -16.75 -1.26 8.73
C THR A 69 -16.94 0.07 9.45
N LYS A 70 -15.94 0.52 10.22
CA LYS A 70 -15.97 1.84 10.85
C LYS A 70 -16.11 2.97 9.83
N MET A 71 -15.35 2.92 8.74
CA MET A 71 -15.44 3.88 7.64
C MET A 71 -16.87 3.98 7.09
N LYS A 72 -17.50 2.82 6.85
CA LYS A 72 -18.87 2.76 6.33
C LYS A 72 -19.90 3.30 7.33
N ASN A 73 -19.78 2.92 8.59
CA ASN A 73 -20.69 3.38 9.66
C ASN A 73 -20.60 4.89 9.89
N GLU A 74 -19.41 5.47 9.77
CA GLU A 74 -19.16 6.91 9.89
C GLU A 74 -19.42 7.68 8.59
N SER A 75 -19.89 7.01 7.52
CA SER A 75 -20.10 7.59 6.18
C SER A 75 -18.88 8.35 5.64
N LYS A 76 -17.70 7.93 6.01
CA LYS A 76 -16.45 8.51 5.51
C LYS A 76 -16.16 7.99 4.11
N LYS A 77 -15.67 8.87 3.23
CA LYS A 77 -15.28 8.49 1.86
C LYS A 77 -14.07 7.61 1.81
N PHE A 78 -13.08 7.82 2.70
CA PHE A 78 -11.83 7.08 2.77
C PHE A 78 -11.29 7.01 4.21
N GLN A 79 -10.34 6.11 4.43
CA GLN A 79 -9.59 5.96 5.69
C GLN A 79 -8.10 5.86 5.41
N ILE A 80 -7.30 6.49 6.27
CA ILE A 80 -5.84 6.48 6.19
C ILE A 80 -5.30 6.15 7.57
N HIS A 81 -4.46 5.12 7.64
CA HIS A 81 -3.82 4.70 8.88
C HIS A 81 -2.33 4.44 8.69
N ILE A 82 -1.51 4.78 9.68
CA ILE A 82 -0.09 4.46 9.69
C ILE A 82 0.21 3.61 10.91
N PHE A 83 0.77 2.43 10.68
CA PHE A 83 1.14 1.48 11.73
C PHE A 83 2.65 1.33 11.77
N ASN A 84 3.19 1.10 12.95
CA ASN A 84 4.58 0.68 13.10
C ASN A 84 4.65 -0.83 12.87
N GLU A 85 5.35 -1.23 11.82
CA GLU A 85 5.59 -2.62 11.46
C GLU A 85 7.09 -2.89 11.49
N ASN A 86 7.46 -4.09 11.97
CA ASN A 86 8.86 -4.50 11.93
C ASN A 86 9.26 -5.10 10.57
N THR A 87 8.28 -5.38 9.72
CA THR A 87 8.49 -5.88 8.37
C THR A 87 9.11 -4.80 7.50
N PHE A 88 10.15 -5.14 6.74
CA PHE A 88 10.91 -4.21 5.86
C PHE A 88 11.56 -3.01 6.59
N LYS A 89 11.63 -2.98 7.93
CA LYS A 89 12.05 -1.79 8.68
C LYS A 89 11.31 -0.53 8.20
N ALA A 90 10.01 -0.63 8.03
CA ALA A 90 9.15 0.41 7.44
C ALA A 90 7.90 0.61 8.30
N SER A 91 7.25 1.75 8.13
CA SER A 91 5.88 1.94 8.60
C SER A 91 4.90 1.47 7.53
N GLU A 92 3.82 0.84 7.95
CA GLU A 92 2.72 0.45 7.08
C GLU A 92 1.70 1.58 6.98
N LEU A 93 1.52 2.10 5.78
CA LEU A 93 0.48 3.06 5.42
C LEU A 93 -0.66 2.30 4.74
N LEU A 94 -1.80 2.22 5.40
CA LEU A 94 -3.04 1.67 4.84
C LEU A 94 -3.91 2.82 4.34
N VAL A 95 -4.34 2.74 3.09
CA VAL A 95 -5.32 3.65 2.49
C VAL A 95 -6.50 2.82 1.98
N ILE A 96 -7.71 3.14 2.46
CA ILE A 96 -8.96 2.58 1.95
C ILE A 96 -9.72 3.74 1.32
N ALA A 97 -9.99 3.67 0.01
CA ALA A 97 -10.64 4.75 -0.74
C ALA A 97 -11.47 4.18 -1.90
N PRO A 98 -12.43 4.94 -2.46
CA PRO A 98 -13.03 4.59 -3.75
C PRO A 98 -11.94 4.41 -4.80
N ASP A 99 -11.98 3.28 -5.52
CA ASP A 99 -11.01 2.99 -6.57
C ASP A 99 -11.26 3.86 -7.81
N HIS A 100 -10.19 4.37 -8.39
CA HIS A 100 -10.23 5.11 -9.64
C HIS A 100 -8.89 5.02 -10.37
N HIS A 101 -8.91 5.28 -11.67
CA HIS A 101 -7.72 5.31 -12.49
C HIS A 101 -6.67 6.28 -11.91
N GLY A 102 -5.45 5.78 -11.66
CA GLY A 102 -4.34 6.57 -11.13
C GLY A 102 -4.31 6.73 -9.61
N LEU A 103 -5.18 6.07 -8.82
CA LEU A 103 -5.16 6.16 -7.36
C LEU A 103 -3.79 5.78 -6.78
N PHE A 104 -3.20 4.66 -7.24
CA PHE A 104 -1.86 4.23 -6.82
C PHE A 104 -0.79 5.30 -7.10
N SER A 105 -0.79 5.85 -8.33
CA SER A 105 0.11 6.93 -8.72
C SER A 105 -0.09 8.16 -7.83
N GLN A 106 -1.34 8.58 -7.62
CA GLN A 106 -1.68 9.72 -6.76
C GLN A 106 -1.13 9.54 -5.33
N ILE A 107 -1.41 8.40 -4.68
CA ILE A 107 -0.92 8.13 -3.32
C ILE A 107 0.62 8.09 -3.31
N SER A 108 1.24 7.47 -4.30
CA SER A 108 2.70 7.41 -4.43
C SER A 108 3.32 8.81 -4.54
N GLY A 109 2.70 9.70 -5.30
CA GLY A 109 3.11 11.11 -5.42
C GLY A 109 2.98 11.88 -4.10
N LEU A 110 1.89 11.66 -3.36
CA LEU A 110 1.65 12.29 -2.05
C LEU A 110 2.65 11.82 -1.00
N VAL A 111 2.97 10.53 -0.96
CA VAL A 111 4.00 9.96 -0.08
C VAL A 111 5.37 10.57 -0.41
N ALA A 112 5.74 10.58 -1.68
CA ALA A 112 7.01 11.14 -2.14
C ALA A 112 7.11 12.64 -1.87
N SER A 113 6.05 13.42 -2.11
CA SER A 113 6.02 14.86 -1.82
C SER A 113 6.17 15.17 -0.33
N SER A 114 5.75 14.25 0.53
CA SER A 114 5.89 14.36 1.99
C SER A 114 7.27 13.98 2.52
N GLY A 115 8.15 13.46 1.67
CA GLY A 115 9.51 13.15 2.07
C GLY A 115 9.78 11.70 2.42
N PHE A 116 8.88 10.80 2.09
CA PHE A 116 9.01 9.38 2.38
C PHE A 116 9.26 8.56 1.12
N ASP A 117 9.94 7.44 1.29
CA ASP A 117 10.19 6.46 0.24
C ASP A 117 9.26 5.26 0.41
N ILE A 118 8.70 4.77 -0.69
CA ILE A 118 7.94 3.52 -0.72
C ILE A 118 8.93 2.39 -1.03
N VAL A 119 8.96 1.36 -0.17
CA VAL A 119 9.85 0.20 -0.33
C VAL A 119 9.11 -1.05 -0.77
N ASN A 120 7.81 -1.11 -0.51
CA ASN A 120 6.91 -2.17 -0.96
C ASN A 120 5.48 -1.65 -1.00
N ALA A 121 4.61 -2.29 -1.78
CA ALA A 121 3.19 -2.02 -1.79
C ALA A 121 2.38 -3.29 -2.09
N LYS A 122 1.19 -3.38 -1.51
CA LYS A 122 0.18 -4.41 -1.77
C LYS A 122 -1.10 -3.70 -2.17
N ILE A 123 -1.50 -3.87 -3.41
CA ILE A 123 -2.64 -3.15 -4.00
C ILE A 123 -3.78 -4.13 -4.20
N ILE A 124 -4.91 -3.87 -3.56
CA ILE A 124 -6.08 -4.74 -3.61
C ILE A 124 -7.31 -3.93 -4.00
N THR A 125 -7.89 -4.28 -5.13
CA THR A 125 -9.19 -3.74 -5.55
C THR A 125 -10.30 -4.70 -5.13
N ARG A 126 -11.34 -4.15 -4.51
CA ARG A 126 -12.55 -4.85 -4.10
C ARG A 126 -13.59 -4.79 -5.22
N SER A 127 -14.43 -5.82 -5.31
CA SER A 127 -15.51 -5.85 -6.31
C SER A 127 -16.61 -4.79 -6.10
N ASP A 128 -16.67 -4.17 -4.90
CA ASP A 128 -17.60 -3.07 -4.60
C ASP A 128 -17.03 -1.67 -4.88
N GLY A 129 -15.94 -1.60 -5.65
CA GLY A 129 -15.35 -0.34 -6.11
C GLY A 129 -14.50 0.40 -5.08
N TYR A 130 -13.99 -0.29 -4.06
CA TYR A 130 -13.00 0.25 -3.14
C TYR A 130 -11.63 -0.36 -3.37
N ALA A 131 -10.60 0.46 -3.27
CA ALA A 131 -9.21 0.00 -3.12
C ALA A 131 -8.85 -0.12 -1.64
N LEU A 132 -8.06 -1.12 -1.30
CA LEU A 132 -7.38 -1.31 -0.03
C LEU A 132 -5.89 -1.44 -0.33
N ASP A 133 -5.21 -0.30 -0.28
CA ASP A 133 -3.81 -0.19 -0.66
C ASP A 133 -2.94 -0.08 0.58
N THR A 134 -1.95 -0.95 0.66
CA THR A 134 -0.98 -0.99 1.76
C THR A 134 0.39 -0.66 1.22
N PHE A 135 0.98 0.45 1.69
CA PHE A 135 2.33 0.88 1.33
C PHE A 135 3.26 0.70 2.52
N PHE A 136 4.44 0.17 2.30
CA PHE A 136 5.51 0.15 3.29
C PHE A 136 6.45 1.32 3.02
N ILE A 137 6.52 2.25 3.98
CA ILE A 137 7.16 3.55 3.80
C ILE A 137 8.28 3.75 4.81
N GLN A 138 9.35 4.41 4.35
CA GLN A 138 10.51 4.75 5.17
C GLN A 138 10.79 6.25 5.11
N ASN A 139 11.40 6.77 6.17
CA ASN A 139 11.98 8.10 6.16
C ASN A 139 13.29 8.16 5.35
N LYS A 140 13.90 9.35 5.23
CA LYS A 140 15.17 9.57 4.53
C LYS A 140 16.34 8.71 5.06
N ASP A 141 16.28 8.33 6.33
CA ASP A 141 17.31 7.55 7.02
C ASP A 141 17.05 6.03 6.91
N LYS A 142 16.09 5.63 6.07
CA LYS A 142 15.69 4.23 5.82
C LYS A 142 15.14 3.52 7.06
N ASN A 143 14.47 4.27 7.91
CA ASN A 143 13.82 3.81 9.13
C ASN A 143 12.31 4.01 9.07
N PRO A 144 11.54 3.27 9.89
CA PRO A 144 10.11 3.53 10.09
C PRO A 144 9.86 4.97 10.56
N ILE A 145 8.65 5.47 10.34
CA ILE A 145 8.22 6.78 10.84
C ILE A 145 7.75 6.58 12.28
N THR A 146 8.54 7.03 13.25
CA THR A 146 8.22 6.92 14.69
C THR A 146 7.56 8.18 15.21
N GLU A 147 7.90 9.34 14.66
CA GLU A 147 7.45 10.65 15.10
C GLU A 147 5.99 10.90 14.72
N GLU A 148 5.16 11.13 15.71
CA GLU A 148 3.72 11.30 15.52
C GLU A 148 3.39 12.52 14.63
N HIS A 149 4.13 13.62 14.77
CA HIS A 149 3.91 14.80 13.95
C HIS A 149 4.18 14.55 12.46
N LEU A 150 5.13 13.65 12.11
CA LEU A 150 5.39 13.27 10.73
C LEU A 150 4.27 12.39 10.18
N LYS A 151 3.73 11.46 10.98
CA LYS A 151 2.57 10.65 10.61
C LYS A 151 1.35 11.53 10.33
N GLN A 152 1.05 12.47 11.24
CA GLN A 152 -0.09 13.37 11.08
C GLN A 152 0.06 14.28 9.86
N ARG A 153 1.26 14.77 9.59
CA ARG A 153 1.55 15.56 8.39
C ARG A 153 1.29 14.73 7.12
N LEU A 154 1.75 13.48 7.08
CA LEU A 154 1.53 12.59 5.94
C LEU A 154 0.04 12.29 5.74
N ILE A 155 -0.68 11.94 6.82
CA ILE A 155 -2.13 11.70 6.78
C ILE A 155 -2.85 12.93 6.23
N LYS A 156 -2.52 14.13 6.72
CA LYS A 156 -3.11 15.38 6.23
C LYS A 156 -2.82 15.60 4.75
N THR A 157 -1.60 15.36 4.30
CA THR A 157 -1.22 15.50 2.88
C THR A 157 -2.02 14.54 2.00
N ILE A 158 -2.15 13.26 2.40
CA ILE A 158 -2.93 12.27 1.65
C ILE A 158 -4.41 12.64 1.66
N THR A 159 -4.96 13.09 2.79
CA THR A 159 -6.34 13.58 2.89
C THR A 159 -6.60 14.69 1.88
N LEU A 160 -5.77 15.74 1.90
CA LEU A 160 -5.90 16.86 0.95
C LEU A 160 -5.77 16.41 -0.50
N GLY A 161 -4.89 15.44 -0.77
CA GLY A 161 -4.73 14.87 -2.10
C GLY A 161 -5.97 14.12 -2.59
N LEU A 162 -6.53 13.24 -1.75
CA LEU A 162 -7.75 12.48 -2.08
C LEU A 162 -9.00 13.37 -2.19
N GLU A 163 -9.00 14.54 -1.55
CA GLU A 163 -10.05 15.58 -1.70
C GLU A 163 -9.81 16.49 -2.91
N GLY A 164 -8.72 16.31 -3.66
CA GLY A 164 -8.39 17.17 -4.81
C GLY A 164 -7.80 18.54 -4.43
N ASN A 165 -7.45 18.75 -3.17
CA ASN A 165 -6.98 20.03 -2.62
C ASN A 165 -5.45 20.11 -2.49
N PHE A 166 -4.69 19.26 -3.19
CA PHE A 166 -3.23 19.22 -3.13
C PHE A 166 -2.60 19.12 -4.53
N ASN A 167 -1.68 20.01 -4.83
CA ASN A 167 -0.95 20.01 -6.10
C ASN A 167 0.35 19.19 -5.97
N ILE A 168 0.27 17.92 -6.37
CA ILE A 168 1.38 16.96 -6.31
C ILE A 168 2.55 17.45 -7.17
N GLU A 169 2.31 17.89 -8.40
CA GLU A 169 3.35 18.32 -9.34
C GLU A 169 4.19 19.48 -8.77
N LYS A 170 3.51 20.49 -8.20
CA LYS A 170 4.18 21.62 -7.58
C LYS A 170 5.04 21.18 -6.39
N ALA A 171 4.50 20.31 -5.53
CA ALA A 171 5.23 19.81 -4.36
C ALA A 171 6.44 18.95 -4.76
N LEU A 172 6.30 18.10 -5.77
CA LEU A 172 7.40 17.28 -6.31
C LEU A 172 8.47 18.12 -7.00
N LYS A 173 8.09 19.22 -7.68
CA LYS A 173 9.05 20.14 -8.29
C LYS A 173 9.95 20.78 -7.23
N ILE A 174 9.38 21.30 -6.14
CA ILE A 174 10.14 21.85 -5.01
C ILE A 174 11.11 20.80 -4.47
N ARG A 175 10.62 19.60 -4.21
CA ARG A 175 11.44 18.50 -3.70
C ARG A 175 12.56 18.09 -4.67
N TRP A 176 12.31 18.12 -5.97
CA TRP A 176 13.33 17.87 -6.97
C TRP A 176 14.43 18.94 -6.95
N GLU A 177 14.06 20.20 -6.76
CA GLU A 177 15.01 21.32 -6.66
C GLU A 177 15.90 21.22 -5.42
N GLU A 178 15.37 20.71 -4.30
CA GLU A 178 16.11 20.41 -3.07
C GLU A 178 17.08 19.22 -3.21
N THR A 179 16.90 18.37 -4.23
CA THR A 179 17.79 17.22 -4.47
C THR A 179 19.16 17.72 -4.94
N PRO A 180 20.28 17.26 -4.32
CA PRO A 180 21.61 17.71 -4.71
C PRO A 180 21.90 17.52 -6.20
N ALA A 181 22.53 18.50 -6.84
CA ALA A 181 22.79 18.52 -8.28
C ALA A 181 23.51 17.26 -8.79
N ARG A 182 24.45 16.72 -8.00
CA ARG A 182 25.17 15.47 -8.30
C ARG A 182 24.23 14.29 -8.52
N PHE A 183 23.12 14.21 -7.78
CA PHE A 183 22.11 13.14 -7.97
C PHE A 183 21.21 13.44 -9.17
N ARG A 184 20.94 14.73 -9.45
CA ARG A 184 20.13 15.14 -10.62
C ARG A 184 20.84 14.86 -11.94
N ALA A 185 22.17 15.05 -11.99
CA ALA A 185 22.98 14.93 -13.18
C ALA A 185 23.15 13.48 -13.71
N VAL A 186 23.02 12.47 -12.86
CA VAL A 186 23.18 11.06 -13.28
C VAL A 186 22.04 10.66 -14.21
N LYS A 187 22.35 10.32 -15.45
CA LYS A 187 21.40 9.71 -16.40
C LYS A 187 21.52 8.19 -16.32
N ALA A 188 20.41 7.50 -16.07
CA ALA A 188 20.33 6.05 -16.17
C ALA A 188 19.21 5.70 -17.15
N PRO A 189 19.46 4.82 -18.12
CA PRO A 189 18.41 4.40 -19.05
C PRO A 189 17.34 3.62 -18.31
N VAL A 190 16.10 3.86 -18.65
CA VAL A 190 14.99 3.04 -18.19
C VAL A 190 15.00 1.74 -19.00
N ARG A 191 14.93 0.61 -18.32
CA ARG A 191 14.77 -0.71 -18.93
C ARG A 191 13.52 -1.36 -18.35
N VAL A 192 12.71 -1.93 -19.22
CA VAL A 192 11.50 -2.66 -18.86
C VAL A 192 11.65 -4.09 -19.33
N ASN A 193 11.44 -5.05 -18.44
CA ASN A 193 11.38 -6.46 -18.75
C ASN A 193 10.00 -6.99 -18.36
N ILE A 194 9.40 -7.77 -19.25
CA ILE A 194 8.10 -8.40 -19.02
C ILE A 194 8.33 -9.90 -19.01
N ASP A 195 7.96 -10.56 -17.92
CA ASP A 195 8.13 -11.99 -17.73
C ASP A 195 6.75 -12.65 -17.47
N ASN A 196 6.38 -13.54 -18.37
CA ASN A 196 5.16 -14.36 -18.28
C ASN A 196 5.47 -15.84 -17.96
N ILE A 197 6.73 -16.14 -17.59
CA ILE A 197 7.21 -17.51 -17.36
C ILE A 197 7.33 -17.79 -15.86
N THR A 198 7.79 -16.81 -15.08
CA THR A 198 8.06 -16.98 -13.64
C THR A 198 6.78 -17.26 -12.84
N SER A 199 5.63 -16.77 -13.29
CA SER A 199 4.34 -17.01 -12.64
C SER A 199 3.30 -17.51 -13.64
N ASN A 200 2.52 -18.51 -13.25
CA ASN A 200 1.37 -19.00 -14.02
C ASN A 200 0.11 -18.13 -13.84
N GLU A 201 0.07 -17.27 -12.85
CA GLU A 201 -1.11 -16.47 -12.49
C GLU A 201 -0.94 -14.98 -12.80
N TYR A 202 0.31 -14.50 -12.89
CA TYR A 202 0.61 -13.07 -13.01
C TYR A 202 1.71 -12.80 -14.04
N THR A 203 1.60 -11.69 -14.72
CA THR A 203 2.72 -11.09 -15.48
C THR A 203 3.64 -10.38 -14.52
N VAL A 204 4.93 -10.69 -14.54
CA VAL A 204 5.96 -9.98 -13.77
C VAL A 204 6.52 -8.85 -14.62
N LEU A 205 6.40 -7.61 -14.13
CA LEU A 205 6.95 -6.44 -14.77
C LEU A 205 8.14 -5.92 -13.96
N GLU A 206 9.35 -5.98 -14.52
CA GLU A 206 10.56 -5.43 -13.93
C GLU A 206 10.90 -4.09 -14.60
N VAL A 207 10.91 -3.00 -13.82
CA VAL A 207 11.32 -1.69 -14.30
C VAL A 207 12.62 -1.29 -13.62
N LYS A 208 13.70 -1.22 -14.39
CA LYS A 208 15.01 -0.71 -13.93
C LYS A 208 15.16 0.74 -14.32
N CYS A 209 15.15 1.62 -13.37
CA CYS A 209 15.32 3.04 -13.57
C CYS A 209 16.14 3.69 -12.46
N LYS A 210 16.48 4.95 -12.62
CA LYS A 210 17.11 5.73 -11.57
C LYS A 210 16.17 5.87 -10.39
N ASN A 211 16.68 5.62 -9.18
CA ASN A 211 15.92 5.91 -7.97
C ASN A 211 15.90 7.42 -7.72
N VAL A 212 14.80 8.04 -8.09
CA VAL A 212 14.53 9.46 -7.87
C VAL A 212 13.25 9.62 -7.06
N PRO A 213 13.08 10.75 -6.34
CA PRO A 213 11.82 11.03 -5.68
C PRO A 213 10.64 10.90 -6.64
N ALA A 214 9.59 10.24 -6.18
CA ALA A 214 8.35 10.03 -6.94
C ALA A 214 8.48 9.18 -8.23
N VAL A 215 9.44 8.26 -8.30
CA VAL A 215 9.54 7.36 -9.46
C VAL A 215 8.23 6.57 -9.69
N LEU A 216 7.60 6.08 -8.64
CA LEU A 216 6.33 5.34 -8.72
C LEU A 216 5.12 6.21 -9.13
N TYR A 217 5.20 7.50 -8.94
CA TYR A 217 4.19 8.46 -9.43
C TYR A 217 4.27 8.66 -10.94
N ARG A 218 5.45 8.41 -11.54
CA ARG A 218 5.75 8.69 -12.95
C ARG A 218 5.76 7.45 -13.85
N ILE A 219 5.70 6.26 -13.27
CA ILE A 219 5.56 4.99 -13.97
C ILE A 219 4.07 4.68 -14.19
#